data_8110191d65eba8a924ee4e6b27d79fbf
#
_entry.id   8110191d65eba8a924ee4e6b27d79fbf
#
_cell.length_a   1.000
_cell.length_b   1.000
_cell.length_c   1.000
_cell.angle_alpha   90.00
_cell.angle_beta   90.00
_cell.angle_gamma   90.00
#
_symmetry.space_group_name_H-M   'P 1'
#
loop_
_entity.id
_entity.type
_entity.pdbx_description
1 polymer ?
#
loop_
_entity_poly.entity_id
_entity_poly.type
_entity_poly.pdbx_seq_one_letter_code
_entity_poly.pdbx_strand_id
1 'polypeptide(L)'
;STCGNSELGCVVAMKVLEISTRKETVDNINKNAKLLTERVNALIDKYDGFITGYTQRGVIMGINFDCEDASKTVCKPLFDNGVWSHNSRLHPNTLQLKLGLLCDDAFMDELFEKMDKGLAQALSK
;
A
#
# COMPACT_ATOMS: atom_id res chain seq x y z
N SER A 1 -26.09 4.45 -8.04
CA SER A 1 -25.25 4.70 -6.87
C SER A 1 -26.04 4.43 -5.58
N THR A 2 -25.53 3.58 -4.71
CA THR A 2 -26.23 3.17 -3.47
C THR A 2 -26.43 4.32 -2.48
N CYS A 3 -25.55 5.31 -2.45
CA CYS A 3 -25.59 6.46 -1.53
C CYS A 3 -25.52 7.80 -2.28
N GLY A 4 -25.88 7.82 -3.56
CA GLY A 4 -25.94 9.05 -4.34
C GLY A 4 -27.00 10.01 -3.78
N ASN A 5 -26.68 11.32 -3.79
CA ASN A 5 -27.54 12.39 -3.31
C ASN A 5 -27.83 12.42 -1.79
N SER A 6 -27.05 11.71 -0.96
CA SER A 6 -27.12 11.86 0.48
C SER A 6 -26.53 13.21 0.89
N GLU A 7 -27.31 14.06 1.57
CA GLU A 7 -26.82 15.34 2.08
C GLU A 7 -25.61 15.18 3.00
N LEU A 8 -25.66 14.21 3.91
CA LEU A 8 -24.53 13.88 4.78
C LEU A 8 -23.29 13.44 3.97
N GLY A 9 -23.50 12.62 2.94
CA GLY A 9 -22.44 12.19 2.03
C GLY A 9 -21.79 13.37 1.30
N CYS A 10 -22.58 14.36 0.87
CA CYS A 10 -22.07 15.57 0.22
C CYS A 10 -21.22 16.42 1.19
N VAL A 11 -21.66 16.59 2.43
CA VAL A 11 -20.92 17.34 3.47
C VAL A 11 -19.57 16.67 3.74
N VAL A 12 -19.57 15.34 3.91
CA VAL A 12 -18.33 14.57 4.11
C VAL A 12 -17.41 14.68 2.89
N ALA A 13 -17.93 14.54 1.68
CA ALA A 13 -17.15 14.66 0.45
C ALA A 13 -16.51 16.05 0.30
N MET A 14 -17.24 17.11 0.61
CA MET A 14 -16.68 18.48 0.61
C MET A 14 -15.52 18.62 1.61
N LYS A 15 -15.65 18.03 2.81
CA LYS A 15 -14.57 18.06 3.81
C LYS A 15 -13.36 17.23 3.39
N VAL A 16 -13.57 16.09 2.77
CA VAL A 16 -12.49 15.26 2.19
C VAL A 16 -11.75 16.03 1.09
N LEU A 17 -12.47 16.70 0.19
CA LEU A 17 -11.86 17.55 -0.84
C LEU A 17 -11.05 18.68 -0.23
N GLU A 18 -11.61 19.41 0.75
CA GLU A 18 -10.90 20.49 1.46
C GLU A 18 -9.57 19.99 2.06
N ILE A 19 -9.59 18.85 2.76
CA ILE A 19 -8.40 18.28 3.41
C ILE A 19 -7.40 17.78 2.36
N SER A 20 -7.86 17.03 1.36
CA SER A 20 -6.98 16.41 0.36
C SER A 20 -6.29 17.41 -0.56
N THR A 21 -6.88 18.62 -0.74
CA THR A 21 -6.31 19.68 -1.58
C THR A 21 -5.45 20.69 -0.83
N ARG A 22 -5.33 20.58 0.50
CA ARG A 22 -4.44 21.43 1.28
C ARG A 22 -2.99 21.23 0.86
N LYS A 23 -2.25 22.33 0.84
CA LYS A 23 -0.84 22.30 0.46
C LYS A 23 -0.04 21.31 1.30
N GLU A 24 -0.23 21.32 2.62
CA GLU A 24 0.45 20.39 3.53
C GLU A 24 0.10 18.92 3.23
N THR A 25 -1.15 18.62 2.86
CA THR A 25 -1.55 17.26 2.49
C THR A 25 -0.89 16.83 1.17
N VAL A 26 -0.87 17.70 0.17
CA VAL A 26 -0.22 17.44 -1.11
C VAL A 26 1.28 17.27 -0.94
N ASP A 27 1.93 18.09 -0.14
CA ASP A 27 3.36 17.98 0.17
C ASP A 27 3.66 16.63 0.87
N ASN A 28 2.81 16.24 1.85
CA ASN A 28 2.92 14.93 2.52
C ASN A 28 2.74 13.74 1.57
N ILE A 29 1.77 13.80 0.66
CA ILE A 29 1.57 12.77 -0.37
C ILE A 29 2.82 12.63 -1.25
N ASN A 30 3.40 13.74 -1.70
CA ASN A 30 4.59 13.72 -2.54
C ASN A 30 5.83 13.18 -1.80
N LYS A 31 5.99 13.54 -0.53
CA LYS A 31 7.03 13.00 0.35
C LYS A 31 6.86 11.49 0.52
N ASN A 32 5.66 11.05 0.90
CA ASN A 32 5.37 9.64 1.14
C ASN A 32 5.46 8.78 -0.13
N ALA A 33 5.14 9.35 -1.31
CA ALA A 33 5.32 8.66 -2.58
C ALA A 33 6.80 8.36 -2.87
N LYS A 34 7.71 9.28 -2.57
CA LYS A 34 9.16 9.06 -2.70
C LYS A 34 9.67 8.03 -1.70
N LEU A 35 9.28 8.19 -0.42
CA LEU A 35 9.66 7.27 0.64
C LEU A 35 9.17 5.84 0.34
N LEU A 36 7.93 5.70 -0.17
CA LEU A 36 7.37 4.42 -0.60
C LEU A 36 8.24 3.77 -1.69
N THR A 37 8.67 4.54 -2.69
CA THR A 37 9.58 4.07 -3.74
C THR A 37 10.90 3.57 -3.17
N GLU A 38 11.54 4.35 -2.29
CA GLU A 38 12.82 4.00 -1.66
C GLU A 38 12.72 2.71 -0.84
N ARG A 39 11.70 2.62 -0.01
CA ARG A 39 11.47 1.45 0.85
C ARG A 39 11.15 0.18 0.05
N VAL A 40 10.34 0.28 -1.01
CA VAL A 40 10.02 -0.87 -1.86
C VAL A 40 11.23 -1.32 -2.67
N ASN A 41 12.05 -0.40 -3.17
CA ASN A 41 13.31 -0.78 -3.83
C ASN A 41 14.24 -1.54 -2.87
N ALA A 42 14.35 -1.11 -1.62
CA ALA A 42 15.13 -1.85 -0.61
C ALA A 42 14.56 -3.27 -0.35
N LEU A 43 13.23 -3.45 -0.41
CA LEU A 43 12.63 -4.78 -0.32
C LEU A 43 12.90 -5.61 -1.58
N ILE A 44 12.88 -5.00 -2.78
CA ILE A 44 13.24 -5.70 -4.03
C ILE A 44 14.68 -6.21 -3.96
N ASP A 45 15.62 -5.36 -3.54
CA ASP A 45 17.02 -5.74 -3.40
C ASP A 45 17.21 -6.87 -2.36
N LYS A 46 16.45 -6.84 -1.27
CA LYS A 46 16.50 -7.85 -0.21
C LYS A 46 15.87 -9.18 -0.61
N TYR A 47 14.77 -9.13 -1.38
CA TYR A 47 13.97 -10.28 -1.79
C TYR A 47 14.04 -10.48 -3.32
N ASP A 48 15.26 -10.38 -3.86
CA ASP A 48 15.53 -10.57 -5.29
C ASP A 48 14.99 -11.90 -5.80
N GLY A 49 14.38 -11.86 -6.99
CA GLY A 49 13.71 -13.00 -7.59
C GLY A 49 12.30 -13.28 -7.03
N PHE A 50 11.97 -12.85 -5.81
CA PHE A 50 10.63 -13.00 -5.25
C PHE A 50 9.74 -11.77 -5.51
N ILE A 51 10.28 -10.56 -5.36
CA ILE A 51 9.61 -9.32 -5.78
C ILE A 51 10.11 -8.97 -7.18
N THR A 52 9.22 -9.06 -8.17
CA THR A 52 9.59 -8.88 -9.59
C THR A 52 9.49 -7.44 -10.07
N GLY A 53 8.92 -6.54 -9.28
CA GLY A 53 8.79 -5.13 -9.59
C GLY A 53 7.54 -4.50 -9.02
N TYR A 54 7.27 -3.28 -9.42
CA TYR A 54 6.07 -2.56 -8.98
C TYR A 54 5.57 -1.57 -10.03
N THR A 55 4.31 -1.12 -9.85
CA THR A 55 3.71 0.02 -10.53
C THR A 55 3.22 1.01 -9.46
N GLN A 56 3.42 2.32 -9.68
CA GLN A 56 3.09 3.33 -8.68
C GLN A 56 2.40 4.55 -9.28
N ARG A 57 1.43 5.07 -8.53
CA ARG A 57 0.85 6.39 -8.77
C ARG A 57 0.63 7.10 -7.44
N GLY A 58 1.48 8.09 -7.12
CA GLY A 58 1.47 8.72 -5.80
C GLY A 58 1.70 7.71 -4.69
N VAL A 59 0.79 7.65 -3.72
CA VAL A 59 0.84 6.72 -2.58
C VAL A 59 0.07 5.41 -2.82
N ILE A 60 -0.32 5.14 -4.06
CA ILE A 60 -0.92 3.87 -4.47
C ILE A 60 0.15 3.08 -5.24
N MET A 61 0.36 1.83 -4.84
CA MET A 61 1.36 0.96 -5.45
C MET A 61 0.82 -0.46 -5.62
N GLY A 62 1.15 -1.08 -6.75
CA GLY A 62 1.02 -2.52 -6.96
C GLY A 62 2.40 -3.15 -6.96
N ILE A 63 2.67 -4.08 -6.04
CA ILE A 63 3.94 -4.82 -5.94
C ILE A 63 3.72 -6.19 -6.54
N ASN A 64 4.54 -6.58 -7.50
CA ASN A 64 4.44 -7.84 -8.22
C ASN A 64 5.37 -8.89 -7.61
N PHE A 65 4.86 -10.10 -7.46
CA PHE A 65 5.59 -11.23 -6.89
C PHE A 65 5.72 -12.37 -7.88
N ASP A 66 6.78 -13.17 -7.75
CA ASP A 66 6.95 -14.44 -8.47
C ASP A 66 6.13 -15.54 -7.78
N CYS A 67 4.81 -15.47 -7.97
CA CYS A 67 3.86 -16.44 -7.45
C CYS A 67 2.57 -16.41 -8.29
N GLU A 68 1.82 -17.50 -8.28
CA GLU A 68 0.54 -17.57 -9.00
C GLU A 68 -0.55 -16.71 -8.33
N ASP A 69 -0.56 -16.68 -7.00
CA ASP A 69 -1.58 -15.99 -6.19
C ASP A 69 -0.99 -15.39 -4.92
N ALA A 70 -0.81 -14.06 -4.95
CA ALA A 70 -0.30 -13.29 -3.81
C ALA A 70 -1.25 -13.32 -2.59
N SER A 71 -2.55 -13.66 -2.76
CA SER A 71 -3.48 -13.72 -1.62
C SER A 71 -3.07 -14.79 -0.62
N LYS A 72 -2.59 -15.93 -1.09
CA LYS A 72 -2.15 -17.05 -0.27
C LYS A 72 -0.68 -16.92 0.14
N THR A 73 0.17 -16.56 -0.83
CA THR A 73 1.62 -16.55 -0.66
C THR A 73 2.11 -15.36 0.14
N VAL A 74 1.52 -14.18 -0.06
CA VAL A 74 1.99 -12.91 0.50
C VAL A 74 1.00 -12.29 1.48
N CYS A 75 -0.28 -12.14 1.09
CA CYS A 75 -1.25 -11.42 1.93
C CYS A 75 -1.50 -12.12 3.28
N LYS A 76 -1.49 -13.45 3.31
CA LYS A 76 -1.71 -14.20 4.57
C LYS A 76 -0.54 -13.99 5.56
N PRO A 77 0.75 -14.17 5.18
CA PRO A 77 1.88 -13.84 6.04
C PRO A 77 1.90 -12.37 6.48
N LEU A 78 1.56 -11.43 5.59
CA LEU A 78 1.47 -10.02 5.93
C LEU A 78 0.38 -9.77 6.99
N PHE A 79 -0.79 -10.38 6.83
CA PHE A 79 -1.88 -10.30 7.80
C PHE A 79 -1.46 -10.84 9.17
N ASP A 80 -0.77 -11.98 9.21
CA ASP A 80 -0.26 -12.57 10.45
C ASP A 80 0.75 -11.66 11.17
N ASN A 81 1.40 -10.75 10.43
CA ASN A 81 2.31 -9.73 10.94
C ASN A 81 1.66 -8.33 11.08
N GLY A 82 0.34 -8.24 11.01
CA GLY A 82 -0.42 -7.01 11.27
C GLY A 82 -0.52 -6.06 10.07
N VAL A 83 -0.28 -6.53 8.84
CA VAL A 83 -0.49 -5.75 7.60
C VAL A 83 -1.66 -6.32 6.83
N TRP A 84 -2.79 -5.61 6.86
CA TRP A 84 -3.93 -6.00 6.05
C TRP A 84 -3.80 -5.45 4.64
N SER A 85 -3.72 -6.33 3.68
CA SER A 85 -3.52 -6.02 2.27
C SER A 85 -4.35 -6.94 1.38
N HIS A 86 -4.51 -6.56 0.13
CA HIS A 86 -5.24 -7.32 -0.88
C HIS A 86 -4.38 -7.53 -2.12
N ASN A 87 -4.58 -8.67 -2.79
CA ASN A 87 -4.08 -8.84 -4.15
C ASN A 87 -5.01 -8.17 -5.18
N SER A 88 -4.48 -7.95 -6.37
CA SER A 88 -5.28 -7.49 -7.51
C SER A 88 -6.13 -8.63 -8.07
N ARG A 89 -7.40 -8.35 -8.40
CA ARG A 89 -8.27 -9.34 -9.06
C ARG A 89 -7.88 -9.60 -10.51
N LEU A 90 -7.27 -8.61 -11.18
CA LEU A 90 -6.84 -8.72 -12.58
C LEU A 90 -5.44 -9.32 -12.70
N HIS A 91 -4.61 -9.12 -11.68
CA HIS A 91 -3.25 -9.61 -11.59
C HIS A 91 -3.05 -10.28 -10.23
N PRO A 92 -3.41 -11.57 -10.08
CA PRO A 92 -3.44 -12.25 -8.79
C PRO A 92 -2.10 -12.25 -8.04
N ASN A 93 -0.99 -12.16 -8.76
CA ASN A 93 0.36 -12.06 -8.22
C ASN A 93 0.75 -10.65 -7.73
N THR A 94 -0.16 -9.67 -7.81
CA THR A 94 0.11 -8.28 -7.44
C THR A 94 -0.55 -7.92 -6.13
N LEU A 95 0.24 -7.52 -5.13
CA LEU A 95 -0.22 -6.92 -3.88
C LEU A 95 -0.60 -5.46 -4.11
N GLN A 96 -1.76 -5.04 -3.64
CA GLN A 96 -2.18 -3.64 -3.67
C GLN A 96 -1.84 -2.95 -2.36
N LEU A 97 -1.02 -1.91 -2.43
CA LEU A 97 -0.71 -1.01 -1.33
C LEU A 97 -1.40 0.34 -1.58
N LYS A 98 -2.28 0.74 -0.68
CA LYS A 98 -3.06 1.99 -0.78
C LYS A 98 -2.96 2.73 0.55
N LEU A 99 -1.98 3.63 0.62
CA LEU A 99 -1.72 4.39 1.85
C LEU A 99 -2.73 5.53 2.02
N GLY A 100 -3.05 5.84 3.26
CA GLY A 100 -3.81 7.04 3.60
C GLY A 100 -3.03 8.31 3.28
N LEU A 101 -3.74 9.38 2.91
CA LEU A 101 -3.11 10.66 2.52
C LEU A 101 -2.40 11.35 3.70
N LEU A 102 -2.77 11.02 4.93
CA LEU A 102 -2.28 11.63 6.17
C LEU A 102 -1.30 10.73 6.95
N CYS A 103 -0.79 9.66 6.33
CA CYS A 103 0.22 8.81 6.96
C CYS A 103 1.48 9.63 7.27
N ASP A 104 2.03 9.43 8.46
CA ASP A 104 3.28 10.03 8.92
C ASP A 104 4.47 9.06 8.78
N ASP A 105 5.66 9.53 9.15
CA ASP A 105 6.89 8.76 9.03
C ASP A 105 6.87 7.54 9.96
N ALA A 106 6.31 7.67 11.17
CA ALA A 106 6.23 6.58 12.13
C ALA A 106 5.35 5.43 11.61
N PHE A 107 4.22 5.77 10.97
CA PHE A 107 3.38 4.78 10.29
C PHE A 107 4.14 4.08 9.15
N MET A 108 4.91 4.84 8.36
CA MET A 108 5.69 4.27 7.26
C MET A 108 6.76 3.31 7.77
N ASP A 109 7.47 3.66 8.83
CA ASP A 109 8.49 2.81 9.45
C ASP A 109 7.87 1.51 10.00
N GLU A 110 6.77 1.60 10.73
CA GLU A 110 6.05 0.44 11.26
C GLU A 110 5.53 -0.47 10.14
N LEU A 111 4.94 0.12 9.09
CA LEU A 111 4.44 -0.63 7.94
C LEU A 111 5.54 -1.47 7.30
N PHE A 112 6.68 -0.87 6.99
CA PHE A 112 7.77 -1.57 6.31
C PHE A 112 8.50 -2.57 7.20
N GLU A 113 8.59 -2.34 8.51
CA GLU A 113 9.07 -3.33 9.47
C GLU A 113 8.17 -4.58 9.47
N LYS A 114 6.85 -4.39 9.52
CA LYS A 114 5.88 -5.48 9.48
C LYS A 114 5.83 -6.18 8.12
N MET A 115 5.95 -5.43 7.03
CA MET A 115 6.04 -5.99 5.68
C MET A 115 7.28 -6.89 5.55
N ASP A 116 8.41 -6.45 6.04
CA ASP A 116 9.66 -7.23 6.01
C ASP A 116 9.50 -8.57 6.75
N LYS A 117 8.92 -8.55 7.96
CA LYS A 117 8.62 -9.77 8.73
C LYS A 117 7.68 -10.71 7.97
N GLY A 118 6.61 -10.17 7.38
CA GLY A 118 5.65 -10.96 6.61
C GLY A 118 6.25 -11.57 5.35
N LEU A 119 7.10 -10.83 4.62
CA LEU A 119 7.80 -11.34 3.43
C LEU A 119 8.81 -12.42 3.79
N ALA A 120 9.58 -12.26 4.86
CA ALA A 120 10.47 -13.30 5.37
C ALA A 120 9.71 -14.57 5.74
N GLN A 121 8.54 -14.44 6.36
CA GLN A 121 7.67 -15.59 6.67
C GLN A 121 7.10 -16.25 5.41
N ALA A 122 6.80 -15.48 4.37
CA ALA A 122 6.29 -16.01 3.09
C ALA A 122 7.30 -16.93 2.41
N LEU A 123 8.59 -16.60 2.49
CA LEU A 123 9.69 -17.39 1.89
C LEU A 123 10.14 -18.58 2.76
N SER A 124 9.75 -18.64 4.02
CA SER A 124 10.14 -19.73 4.93
C SER A 124 9.25 -20.97 4.82
N LYS A 125 8.23 -20.93 3.97
CA LYS A 125 7.29 -22.04 3.72
C LYS A 125 7.59 -22.74 2.41
#